data_133768591129bd5951ef1630f1b9393c
#
_entry.id   133768591129bd5951ef1630f1b9393c
#
_cell.length_a   1.000
_cell.length_b   1.000
_cell.length_c   1.000
_cell.angle_alpha   90.00
_cell.angle_beta   90.00
_cell.angle_gamma   90.00
#
_symmetry.space_group_name_H-M   'P 1'
#
loop_
_entity.id
_entity.type
_entity.pdbx_description
1 polymer ?
#
loop_
_entity_poly.entity_id
_entity_poly.type
_entity_poly.pdbx_seq_one_letter_code
_entity_poly.pdbx_strand_id
1 'polypeptide(L)'
;MSYDTSVGVAYYISQAFASAKTLTIVSNANPALATSVGHGYSDNDEVLYEGGWERANNGVFKVDQQSADTFLIKGLNSSSTTLYTAGGGLGTTKKISSWIEIPQILGVTPEGGDPRYIDVNPVKLLQGFKLNAGFNPASISWEIGFDSALTDWDTLLDISRNQTAVAYKRVKGTKATYGYGFFSLSEQPQDASGAVVTVRATFSAQGPLISYAT
;
A
#
# COMPACT_ATOMS: atom_id res chain seq x y z
N MET A 1 8.61 4.02 -28.91
CA MET A 1 8.20 4.43 -27.55
C MET A 1 6.76 4.01 -27.37
N SER A 2 6.45 3.30 -26.28
CA SER A 2 5.08 2.90 -25.95
C SER A 2 4.62 3.74 -24.75
N TYR A 3 3.48 4.41 -24.89
CA TYR A 3 2.86 5.18 -23.80
C TYR A 3 1.70 4.36 -23.23
N ASP A 4 1.59 4.34 -21.90
CA ASP A 4 0.46 3.76 -21.20
C ASP A 4 -0.70 4.75 -21.15
N THR A 5 -1.90 4.33 -21.56
CA THR A 5 -3.13 5.14 -21.39
C THR A 5 -3.74 4.87 -20.01
N SER A 6 -4.53 5.80 -19.49
CA SER A 6 -5.24 5.62 -18.21
C SER A 6 -6.50 4.75 -18.32
N VAL A 7 -6.87 4.30 -19.52
CA VAL A 7 -8.06 3.46 -19.73
C VAL A 7 -7.88 2.09 -19.08
N GLY A 8 -8.91 1.62 -18.36
CA GLY A 8 -8.93 0.32 -17.70
C GLY A 8 -8.11 0.25 -16.41
N VAL A 9 -7.87 1.37 -15.74
CA VAL A 9 -7.29 1.41 -14.38
C VAL A 9 -8.43 1.31 -13.36
N ALA A 10 -8.31 0.35 -12.42
CA ALA A 10 -9.21 0.19 -11.30
C ALA A 10 -8.45 0.37 -9.97
N TYR A 11 -9.13 0.94 -8.99
CA TYR A 11 -8.59 1.22 -7.66
C TYR A 11 -9.47 0.56 -6.62
N TYR A 12 -8.85 -0.11 -5.66
CA TYR A 12 -9.52 -0.86 -4.61
C TYR A 12 -8.97 -0.51 -3.24
N ILE A 13 -9.84 -0.57 -2.25
CA ILE A 13 -9.51 -0.46 -0.82
C ILE A 13 -9.94 -1.76 -0.15
N SER A 14 -9.14 -2.26 0.80
CA SER A 14 -9.51 -3.46 1.55
C SER A 14 -10.66 -3.15 2.49
N GLN A 15 -11.65 -4.05 2.53
CA GLN A 15 -12.77 -3.97 3.45
C GLN A 15 -12.48 -4.73 4.75
N ALA A 16 -11.79 -5.87 4.64
CA ALA A 16 -11.52 -6.72 5.79
C ALA A 16 -10.17 -7.45 5.67
N PHE A 17 -9.60 -7.72 6.83
CA PHE A 17 -8.43 -8.58 7.00
C PHE A 17 -8.82 -9.84 7.75
N ALA A 18 -8.24 -10.98 7.39
CA ALA A 18 -8.31 -12.20 8.17
C ALA A 18 -7.49 -12.07 9.46
N SER A 19 -7.66 -13.03 10.36
CA SER A 19 -6.89 -13.10 11.60
C SER A 19 -5.39 -13.13 11.33
N ALA A 20 -4.63 -12.42 12.16
CA ALA A 20 -3.18 -12.36 12.06
C ALA A 20 -2.54 -13.74 12.24
N LYS A 21 -1.53 -14.03 11.41
CA LYS A 21 -0.67 -15.23 11.50
C LYS A 21 0.73 -14.79 11.91
N THR A 22 1.25 -15.41 12.96
CA THR A 22 2.57 -15.09 13.50
C THR A 22 3.66 -15.69 12.62
N LEU A 23 4.66 -14.89 12.28
CA LEU A 23 5.87 -15.32 11.59
C LEU A 23 6.95 -15.70 12.62
N THR A 24 7.37 -16.94 12.60
CA THR A 24 8.41 -17.48 13.51
C THR A 24 9.80 -17.41 12.90
N ILE A 25 9.91 -17.43 11.57
CA ILE A 25 11.15 -17.29 10.82
C ILE A 25 10.86 -16.51 9.55
N VAL A 26 11.74 -15.57 9.20
CA VAL A 26 11.79 -14.94 7.87
C VAL A 26 13.23 -14.93 7.41
N SER A 27 13.50 -15.54 6.26
CA SER A 27 14.86 -15.70 5.73
C SER A 27 15.36 -14.42 5.05
N ASN A 28 16.69 -14.24 5.07
CA ASN A 28 17.37 -13.24 4.24
C ASN A 28 17.64 -13.84 2.85
N ALA A 29 16.63 -13.82 1.98
CA ALA A 29 16.67 -14.41 0.64
C ALA A 29 15.89 -13.55 -0.38
N ASN A 30 15.93 -13.95 -1.65
CA ASN A 30 15.17 -13.32 -2.74
C ASN A 30 14.42 -14.39 -3.56
N PRO A 31 13.09 -14.51 -3.43
CA PRO A 31 12.25 -13.86 -2.42
C PRO A 31 12.47 -14.43 -1.01
N ALA A 32 12.04 -13.66 0.01
CA ALA A 32 12.12 -14.09 1.41
C ALA A 32 11.16 -15.26 1.67
N LEU A 33 11.67 -16.32 2.36
CA LEU A 33 10.86 -17.44 2.85
C LEU A 33 10.41 -17.14 4.27
N ALA A 34 9.10 -17.20 4.50
CA ALA A 34 8.49 -17.02 5.81
C ALA A 34 7.93 -18.35 6.33
N THR A 35 8.04 -18.56 7.64
CA THR A 35 7.45 -19.70 8.37
C THR A 35 6.37 -19.23 9.31
N SER A 36 5.17 -19.81 9.18
CA SER A 36 4.00 -19.54 10.01
C SER A 36 3.13 -20.78 10.07
N VAL A 37 3.05 -21.43 11.23
CA VAL A 37 2.35 -22.71 11.40
C VAL A 37 0.86 -22.57 11.07
N GLY A 38 0.40 -23.42 10.14
CA GLY A 38 -1.00 -23.46 9.72
C GLY A 38 -1.49 -22.13 9.15
N HIS A 39 -0.69 -21.45 8.32
CA HIS A 39 -1.03 -20.12 7.77
C HIS A 39 -2.29 -20.14 6.91
N GLY A 40 -2.56 -21.21 6.15
CA GLY A 40 -3.76 -21.36 5.33
C GLY A 40 -3.80 -20.43 4.11
N TYR A 41 -2.66 -19.90 3.67
CA TYR A 41 -2.56 -19.09 2.45
C TYR A 41 -2.46 -19.97 1.22
N SER A 42 -2.97 -19.48 0.10
CA SER A 42 -2.84 -20.05 -1.24
C SER A 42 -1.97 -19.15 -2.11
N ASP A 43 -1.53 -19.68 -3.26
CA ASP A 43 -0.77 -18.90 -4.23
C ASP A 43 -1.49 -17.64 -4.66
N ASN A 44 -0.74 -16.53 -4.69
CA ASN A 44 -1.20 -15.19 -5.02
C ASN A 44 -2.17 -14.56 -4.01
N ASP A 45 -2.39 -15.17 -2.85
CA ASP A 45 -3.06 -14.47 -1.76
C ASP A 45 -2.31 -13.18 -1.44
N GLU A 46 -3.06 -12.13 -1.16
CA GLU A 46 -2.56 -10.80 -0.84
C GLU A 46 -2.54 -10.65 0.67
N VAL A 47 -1.34 -10.42 1.24
CA VAL A 47 -1.13 -10.33 2.69
C VAL A 47 -0.47 -9.01 3.07
N LEU A 48 -0.95 -8.41 4.14
CA LEU A 48 -0.27 -7.32 4.84
C LEU A 48 0.83 -7.95 5.71
N TYR A 49 2.05 -7.47 5.58
CA TYR A 49 3.18 -7.82 6.44
C TYR A 49 3.42 -6.71 7.46
N GLU A 50 3.41 -7.06 8.74
CA GLU A 50 3.75 -6.20 9.86
C GLU A 50 4.90 -6.84 10.63
N GLY A 51 6.10 -6.31 10.48
CA GLY A 51 7.31 -6.92 11.07
C GLY A 51 8.42 -5.93 11.34
N GLY A 52 9.51 -6.42 11.93
CA GLY A 52 10.61 -5.58 12.39
C GLY A 52 11.52 -5.01 11.30
N TRP A 53 11.39 -5.43 10.06
CA TRP A 53 12.12 -4.81 8.94
C TRP A 53 11.41 -3.55 8.45
N GLU A 54 11.93 -2.38 8.80
CA GLU A 54 11.36 -1.07 8.45
C GLU A 54 11.00 -0.94 6.96
N ARG A 55 11.85 -1.44 6.07
CA ARG A 55 11.66 -1.34 4.62
C ARG A 55 10.55 -2.24 4.05
N ALA A 56 10.11 -3.24 4.81
CA ALA A 56 9.05 -4.17 4.42
C ALA A 56 7.80 -3.99 5.28
N ASN A 57 7.93 -3.34 6.44
CA ASN A 57 6.84 -3.12 7.38
C ASN A 57 5.69 -2.36 6.73
N ASN A 58 4.45 -2.77 7.04
CA ASN A 58 3.25 -2.22 6.42
C ASN A 58 3.21 -2.41 4.89
N GLY A 59 3.98 -3.36 4.35
CA GLY A 59 3.93 -3.74 2.95
C GLY A 59 2.83 -4.75 2.67
N VAL A 60 2.16 -4.60 1.53
CA VAL A 60 1.20 -5.60 1.03
C VAL A 60 1.89 -6.43 -0.05
N PHE A 61 1.99 -7.74 0.22
CA PHE A 61 2.70 -8.68 -0.63
C PHE A 61 1.80 -9.79 -1.13
N LYS A 62 2.16 -10.37 -2.28
CA LYS A 62 1.60 -11.65 -2.74
C LYS A 62 2.43 -12.79 -2.16
N VAL A 63 1.76 -13.88 -1.83
CA VAL A 63 2.41 -15.09 -1.34
C VAL A 63 2.52 -16.15 -2.44
N ASP A 64 3.47 -17.05 -2.24
CA ASP A 64 3.63 -18.29 -3.00
C ASP A 64 3.78 -19.43 -1.99
N GLN A 65 2.77 -20.28 -1.88
CA GLN A 65 2.69 -21.34 -0.90
C GLN A 65 3.73 -22.42 -1.21
N GLN A 66 4.58 -22.74 -0.24
CA GLN A 66 5.57 -23.81 -0.35
C GLN A 66 5.15 -25.08 0.41
N SER A 67 4.49 -24.89 1.56
CA SER A 67 3.94 -25.96 2.38
C SER A 67 2.79 -25.45 3.24
N ALA A 68 2.24 -26.27 4.14
CA ALA A 68 1.22 -25.84 5.11
C ALA A 68 1.72 -24.76 6.08
N ASP A 69 3.03 -24.71 6.32
CA ASP A 69 3.66 -23.87 7.33
C ASP A 69 4.65 -22.85 6.74
N THR A 70 4.93 -22.90 5.43
CA THR A 70 5.92 -22.01 4.78
C THR A 70 5.41 -21.43 3.48
N PHE A 71 5.76 -20.18 3.22
CA PHE A 71 5.46 -19.48 1.97
C PHE A 71 6.54 -18.45 1.63
N LEU A 72 6.69 -18.16 0.34
CA LEU A 72 7.53 -17.07 -0.14
C LEU A 72 6.73 -15.76 -0.14
N ILE A 73 7.39 -14.67 0.30
CA ILE A 73 6.86 -13.31 0.20
C ILE A 73 7.33 -12.75 -1.14
N LYS A 74 6.47 -12.85 -2.18
CA LYS A 74 6.81 -12.40 -3.55
C LYS A 74 7.21 -10.94 -3.56
N GLY A 75 8.30 -10.62 -4.26
CA GLY A 75 8.79 -9.26 -4.41
C GLY A 75 9.60 -8.72 -3.23
N LEU A 76 9.68 -9.44 -2.12
CA LEU A 76 10.56 -9.07 -1.01
C LEU A 76 11.96 -9.67 -1.20
N ASN A 77 12.90 -8.82 -1.61
CA ASN A 77 14.33 -9.16 -1.62
C ASN A 77 14.97 -8.72 -0.31
N SER A 78 15.16 -9.65 0.60
CA SER A 78 15.78 -9.45 1.92
C SER A 78 17.23 -9.95 1.99
N SER A 79 17.87 -10.28 0.87
CA SER A 79 19.22 -10.86 0.83
C SER A 79 20.32 -9.97 1.44
N SER A 80 20.11 -8.65 1.46
CA SER A 80 21.04 -7.70 2.08
C SER A 80 20.81 -7.62 3.59
N THR A 81 21.67 -8.24 4.39
CA THR A 81 21.59 -8.20 5.86
C THR A 81 21.89 -6.82 6.47
N THR A 82 22.47 -5.92 5.71
CA THR A 82 22.65 -4.51 6.11
C THR A 82 21.32 -3.75 6.12
N LEU A 83 20.43 -4.06 5.17
CA LEU A 83 19.12 -3.41 5.05
C LEU A 83 18.02 -4.19 5.80
N TYR A 84 18.20 -5.50 5.91
CA TYR A 84 17.28 -6.44 6.54
C TYR A 84 18.06 -7.25 7.56
N THR A 85 18.11 -6.78 8.79
CA THR A 85 18.88 -7.44 9.86
C THR A 85 18.45 -8.89 10.02
N ALA A 86 19.41 -9.80 10.10
CA ALA A 86 19.13 -11.23 10.28
C ALA A 86 18.30 -11.45 11.56
N GLY A 87 17.21 -12.24 11.44
CA GLY A 87 16.25 -12.46 12.52
C GLY A 87 15.30 -11.27 12.80
N GLY A 88 15.51 -10.10 12.19
CA GLY A 88 14.64 -8.93 12.39
C GLY A 88 13.32 -8.94 11.64
N GLY A 89 13.09 -9.92 10.75
CA GLY A 89 11.88 -10.00 9.93
C GLY A 89 10.68 -10.64 10.63
N LEU A 90 10.77 -10.92 11.92
CA LEU A 90 9.65 -11.52 12.69
C LEU A 90 8.50 -10.52 12.82
N GLY A 91 7.29 -11.05 12.90
CA GLY A 91 6.09 -10.21 13.01
C GLY A 91 4.83 -11.01 12.73
N THR A 92 3.91 -10.38 12.02
CA THR A 92 2.64 -11.00 11.63
C THR A 92 2.32 -10.75 10.16
N THR A 93 1.47 -11.62 9.61
CA THR A 93 0.83 -11.39 8.32
C THR A 93 -0.69 -11.52 8.46
N LYS A 94 -1.42 -10.71 7.71
CA LYS A 94 -2.88 -10.75 7.65
C LYS A 94 -3.31 -10.84 6.19
N LYS A 95 -4.07 -11.88 5.83
CA LYS A 95 -4.65 -11.98 4.48
C LYS A 95 -5.72 -10.91 4.30
N ILE A 96 -5.73 -10.27 3.15
CA ILE A 96 -6.81 -9.37 2.75
C ILE A 96 -7.97 -10.24 2.27
N SER A 97 -9.11 -10.17 2.97
CA SER A 97 -10.26 -11.05 2.73
C SER A 97 -11.20 -10.52 1.67
N SER A 98 -11.33 -9.21 1.55
CA SER A 98 -12.23 -8.57 0.58
C SER A 98 -11.72 -7.20 0.16
N TRP A 99 -12.06 -6.85 -1.07
CA TRP A 99 -11.76 -5.57 -1.69
C TRP A 99 -13.05 -4.89 -2.13
N ILE A 100 -13.07 -3.57 -2.03
CA ILE A 100 -14.12 -2.71 -2.54
C ILE A 100 -13.51 -1.81 -3.60
N GLU A 101 -14.15 -1.68 -4.74
CA GLU A 101 -13.69 -0.79 -5.80
C GLU A 101 -14.10 0.65 -5.50
N ILE A 102 -13.20 1.60 -5.76
CA ILE A 102 -13.53 3.02 -5.72
C ILE A 102 -14.24 3.34 -7.04
N PRO A 103 -15.55 3.66 -7.00
CA PRO A 103 -16.33 3.85 -8.23
C PRO A 103 -16.08 5.20 -8.87
N GLN A 104 -16.46 5.35 -10.13
CA GLN A 104 -16.65 6.63 -10.85
C GLN A 104 -15.50 7.63 -10.72
N ILE A 105 -14.25 7.17 -10.79
CA ILE A 105 -13.07 8.04 -10.70
C ILE A 105 -12.97 8.92 -11.95
N LEU A 106 -12.99 10.23 -11.74
CA LEU A 106 -12.85 11.25 -12.80
C LEU A 106 -11.40 11.76 -12.90
N GLY A 107 -10.70 11.83 -11.77
CA GLY A 107 -9.33 12.32 -11.72
C GLY A 107 -8.51 11.63 -10.63
N VAL A 108 -7.19 11.52 -10.85
CA VAL A 108 -6.24 10.94 -9.90
C VAL A 108 -5.02 11.83 -9.83
N THR A 109 -4.66 12.27 -8.63
CA THR A 109 -3.47 13.08 -8.37
C THR A 109 -2.60 12.38 -7.35
N PRO A 110 -1.45 11.79 -7.76
CA PRO A 110 -0.45 11.28 -6.83
C PRO A 110 0.37 12.44 -6.26
N GLU A 111 0.72 12.36 -4.98
CA GLU A 111 1.54 13.34 -4.27
C GLU A 111 2.53 12.61 -3.36
N GLY A 112 3.65 13.27 -3.00
CA GLY A 112 4.65 12.71 -2.09
C GLY A 112 5.56 11.67 -2.74
N GLY A 113 6.27 10.90 -1.91
CA GLY A 113 7.31 9.98 -2.37
C GLY A 113 8.63 10.67 -2.72
N ASP A 114 8.70 11.99 -2.62
CA ASP A 114 9.91 12.76 -2.86
C ASP A 114 10.92 12.58 -1.71
N PRO A 115 12.24 12.56 -2.02
CA PRO A 115 13.26 12.50 -0.99
C PRO A 115 13.24 13.76 -0.12
N ARG A 116 13.31 13.56 1.20
CA ARG A 116 13.40 14.62 2.19
C ARG A 116 14.86 14.88 2.55
N TYR A 117 15.24 16.16 2.52
CA TYR A 117 16.61 16.59 2.84
C TYR A 117 16.63 17.51 4.05
N ILE A 118 17.75 17.45 4.80
CA ILE A 118 18.11 18.40 5.85
C ILE A 118 19.30 19.20 5.34
N ASP A 119 19.17 20.53 5.33
CA ASP A 119 20.26 21.42 4.96
C ASP A 119 21.23 21.55 6.16
N VAL A 120 22.50 21.28 5.91
CA VAL A 120 23.57 21.40 6.91
C VAL A 120 24.55 22.47 6.43
N ASN A 121 24.63 23.55 7.20
CA ASN A 121 25.54 24.67 6.94
C ASN A 121 26.58 24.80 8.07
N PRO A 122 27.66 24.01 8.04
CA PRO A 122 28.71 24.09 9.05
C PRO A 122 29.39 25.46 8.99
N VAL A 123 29.60 26.11 10.14
CA VAL A 123 30.24 27.44 10.27
C VAL A 123 31.64 27.47 9.63
N LYS A 124 32.32 26.32 9.57
CA LYS A 124 33.69 26.17 9.08
C LYS A 124 33.80 25.94 7.56
N LEU A 125 32.68 25.67 6.87
CA LEU A 125 32.66 25.36 5.45
C LEU A 125 32.05 26.53 4.67
N LEU A 126 32.66 26.87 3.53
CA LEU A 126 32.12 27.88 2.62
C LEU A 126 30.83 27.43 1.90
N GLN A 127 30.57 26.13 1.81
CA GLN A 127 29.44 25.56 1.14
C GLN A 127 28.71 24.59 2.05
N GLY A 128 27.40 24.77 2.19
CA GLY A 128 26.53 23.82 2.85
C GLY A 128 26.27 22.58 1.98
N PHE A 129 25.78 21.52 2.61
CA PHE A 129 25.38 20.27 1.93
C PHE A 129 24.03 19.75 2.46
N LYS A 130 23.42 18.85 1.68
CA LYS A 130 22.14 18.24 2.02
C LYS A 130 22.35 16.81 2.51
N LEU A 131 21.80 16.49 3.68
CA LEU A 131 21.67 15.10 4.17
C LEU A 131 20.33 14.55 3.77
N ASN A 132 20.31 13.31 3.26
CA ASN A 132 19.06 12.60 3.02
C ASN A 132 18.44 12.19 4.36
N ALA A 133 17.20 12.60 4.58
CA ALA A 133 16.40 12.32 5.78
C ALA A 133 15.21 11.36 5.51
N GLY A 134 15.31 10.56 4.42
CA GLY A 134 14.25 9.63 4.01
C GLY A 134 13.37 10.21 2.91
N PHE A 135 12.13 9.74 2.87
CA PHE A 135 11.13 10.13 1.87
C PHE A 135 9.88 10.71 2.54
N ASN A 136 9.22 11.61 1.85
CA ASN A 136 7.89 12.05 2.25
C ASN A 136 6.90 10.90 2.01
N PRO A 137 5.87 10.74 2.89
CA PRO A 137 4.83 9.75 2.66
C PRO A 137 4.18 9.94 1.29
N ALA A 138 3.95 8.85 0.57
CA ALA A 138 3.19 8.89 -0.66
C ALA A 138 1.70 9.02 -0.36
N SER A 139 1.00 9.86 -1.11
CA SER A 139 -0.44 9.99 -1.04
C SER A 139 -1.05 9.99 -2.44
N ILE A 140 -2.31 9.64 -2.52
CA ILE A 140 -3.08 9.62 -3.76
C ILE A 140 -4.43 10.25 -3.47
N SER A 141 -4.80 11.24 -4.27
CA SER A 141 -6.12 11.86 -4.21
C SER A 141 -6.93 11.48 -5.44
N TRP A 142 -8.20 11.15 -5.24
CA TRP A 142 -9.17 10.87 -6.29
C TRP A 142 -10.28 11.91 -6.27
N GLU A 143 -10.67 12.33 -7.45
CA GLU A 143 -11.92 13.00 -7.69
C GLU A 143 -12.94 11.97 -8.18
N ILE A 144 -14.02 11.77 -7.44
CA ILE A 144 -15.02 10.72 -7.65
C ILE A 144 -16.35 11.38 -7.97
N GLY A 145 -17.05 10.92 -9.02
CA GLY A 145 -18.42 11.32 -9.29
C GLY A 145 -19.33 10.90 -8.13
N PHE A 146 -20.08 11.85 -7.57
CA PHE A 146 -20.96 11.58 -6.43
C PHE A 146 -22.25 10.89 -6.87
N ASP A 147 -22.50 9.71 -6.32
CA ASP A 147 -23.76 8.98 -6.47
C ASP A 147 -24.09 8.28 -5.15
N SER A 148 -25.01 8.85 -4.40
CA SER A 148 -25.45 8.30 -3.10
C SER A 148 -26.22 6.99 -3.19
N ALA A 149 -26.58 6.54 -4.39
CA ALA A 149 -27.30 5.28 -4.62
C ALA A 149 -26.33 4.08 -4.77
N LEU A 150 -25.02 4.32 -4.84
CA LEU A 150 -24.04 3.24 -4.93
C LEU A 150 -23.96 2.45 -3.62
N THR A 151 -24.10 1.13 -3.73
CA THR A 151 -24.13 0.20 -2.57
C THR A 151 -22.88 0.29 -1.70
N ASP A 152 -21.74 0.61 -2.30
CA ASP A 152 -20.42 0.62 -1.62
C ASP A 152 -20.10 1.97 -0.98
N TRP A 153 -20.93 2.99 -1.22
CA TRP A 153 -20.69 4.34 -0.72
C TRP A 153 -20.65 4.41 0.81
N ASP A 154 -21.65 3.81 1.46
CA ASP A 154 -21.72 3.80 2.92
C ASP A 154 -20.54 3.06 3.55
N THR A 155 -20.09 1.96 2.92
CA THR A 155 -18.91 1.23 3.39
C THR A 155 -17.63 2.06 3.29
N LEU A 156 -17.43 2.81 2.20
CA LEU A 156 -16.29 3.71 2.05
C LEU A 156 -16.34 4.87 3.05
N LEU A 157 -17.53 5.41 3.33
CA LEU A 157 -17.73 6.43 4.37
C LEU A 157 -17.40 5.88 5.76
N ASP A 158 -17.84 4.68 6.09
CA ASP A 158 -17.57 4.06 7.38
C ASP A 158 -16.07 3.78 7.57
N ILE A 159 -15.37 3.32 6.55
CA ILE A 159 -13.90 3.18 6.58
C ILE A 159 -13.24 4.53 6.86
N SER A 160 -13.70 5.59 6.19
CA SER A 160 -13.19 6.95 6.38
C SER A 160 -13.47 7.48 7.79
N ARG A 161 -14.68 7.33 8.30
CA ARG A 161 -15.10 7.80 9.64
C ARG A 161 -14.37 7.09 10.75
N ASN A 162 -14.18 5.78 10.63
CA ASN A 162 -13.51 4.96 11.61
C ASN A 162 -11.99 5.14 11.62
N GLN A 163 -11.42 5.84 10.61
CA GLN A 163 -9.98 6.02 10.44
C GLN A 163 -9.20 4.70 10.55
N THR A 164 -9.79 3.63 10.03
CA THR A 164 -9.15 2.31 10.02
C THR A 164 -8.12 2.27 8.91
N ALA A 165 -6.92 1.77 9.21
CA ALA A 165 -5.90 1.56 8.20
C ALA A 165 -6.30 0.42 7.26
N VAL A 166 -6.15 0.64 5.97
CA VAL A 166 -6.60 -0.24 4.89
C VAL A 166 -5.48 -0.53 3.91
N ALA A 167 -5.58 -1.65 3.21
CA ALA A 167 -4.75 -1.90 2.05
C ALA A 167 -5.35 -1.21 0.82
N TYR A 168 -4.47 -0.71 -0.02
CA TYR A 168 -4.75 -0.07 -1.29
C TYR A 168 -4.26 -0.97 -2.43
N LYS A 169 -5.01 -1.03 -3.51
CA LYS A 169 -4.66 -1.77 -4.71
C LYS A 169 -5.05 -1.00 -5.95
N ARG A 170 -4.09 -0.79 -6.84
CA ARG A 170 -4.30 -0.26 -8.18
C ARG A 170 -4.03 -1.35 -9.20
N VAL A 171 -4.94 -1.59 -10.10
CA VAL A 171 -4.81 -2.60 -11.16
C VAL A 171 -4.87 -1.93 -12.52
N LYS A 172 -3.96 -2.30 -13.42
CA LYS A 172 -3.99 -1.95 -14.83
C LYS A 172 -3.50 -3.12 -15.68
N GLY A 173 -4.42 -3.77 -16.38
CA GLY A 173 -4.11 -4.97 -17.15
C GLY A 173 -3.46 -6.03 -16.26
N THR A 174 -2.22 -6.41 -16.58
CA THR A 174 -1.43 -7.40 -15.83
C THR A 174 -0.59 -6.81 -14.71
N LYS A 175 -0.63 -5.48 -14.47
CA LYS A 175 0.14 -4.81 -13.43
C LYS A 175 -0.74 -4.47 -12.24
N ALA A 176 -0.26 -4.75 -11.04
CA ALA A 176 -0.92 -4.36 -9.80
C ALA A 176 0.08 -3.67 -8.87
N THR A 177 -0.35 -2.57 -8.24
CA THR A 177 0.42 -1.85 -7.22
C THR A 177 -0.36 -1.87 -5.92
N TYR A 178 0.30 -2.20 -4.83
CA TYR A 178 -0.27 -2.32 -3.50
C TYR A 178 0.37 -1.34 -2.55
N GLY A 179 -0.39 -0.93 -1.55
CA GLY A 179 0.07 -0.12 -0.43
C GLY A 179 -0.78 -0.38 0.81
N TYR A 180 -0.38 0.18 1.93
CA TYR A 180 -1.13 0.14 3.18
C TYR A 180 -1.11 1.51 3.82
N GLY A 181 -2.24 1.98 4.34
CA GLY A 181 -2.34 3.32 4.91
C GLY A 181 -3.75 3.71 5.29
N PHE A 182 -4.00 5.01 5.40
CA PHE A 182 -5.32 5.55 5.75
C PHE A 182 -6.05 6.06 4.53
N PHE A 183 -7.32 5.71 4.46
CA PHE A 183 -8.27 6.22 3.47
C PHE A 183 -9.17 7.24 4.13
N SER A 184 -9.43 8.34 3.43
CA SER A 184 -10.41 9.34 3.83
C SER A 184 -11.27 9.75 2.64
N LEU A 185 -12.54 9.95 2.88
CA LEU A 185 -13.55 10.37 1.91
C LEU A 185 -14.26 11.62 2.43
N SER A 186 -14.36 12.66 1.60
CA SER A 186 -15.11 13.86 1.96
C SER A 186 -16.60 13.55 2.03
N GLU A 187 -17.26 13.91 3.12
CA GLU A 187 -18.72 13.80 3.27
C GLU A 187 -19.48 14.91 2.52
N GLN A 188 -18.79 16.01 2.22
CA GLN A 188 -19.39 17.15 1.53
C GLN A 188 -19.11 17.06 0.04
N PRO A 189 -20.13 16.91 -0.80
CA PRO A 189 -19.99 17.00 -2.26
C PRO A 189 -19.59 18.42 -2.67
N GLN A 190 -18.92 18.50 -3.80
CA GLN A 190 -18.62 19.76 -4.47
C GLN A 190 -19.61 19.94 -5.62
N ASP A 191 -20.47 20.95 -5.47
CA ASP A 191 -21.49 21.30 -6.45
C ASP A 191 -21.01 22.46 -7.32
N ALA A 192 -21.05 22.28 -8.64
CA ALA A 192 -20.81 23.34 -9.59
C ALA A 192 -21.92 23.36 -10.65
N SER A 193 -22.41 24.54 -10.99
CA SER A 193 -23.50 24.68 -11.97
C SER A 193 -23.07 24.13 -13.34
N GLY A 194 -23.83 23.18 -13.88
CA GLY A 194 -23.56 22.55 -15.17
C GLY A 194 -22.44 21.52 -15.17
N ALA A 195 -21.90 21.13 -14.01
CA ALA A 195 -20.89 20.09 -13.86
C ALA A 195 -21.43 18.87 -13.09
N VAL A 196 -20.70 17.76 -13.17
CA VAL A 196 -20.96 16.58 -12.37
C VAL A 196 -20.61 16.90 -10.91
N VAL A 197 -21.50 16.53 -9.99
CA VAL A 197 -21.21 16.62 -8.54
C VAL A 197 -20.08 15.66 -8.20
N THR A 198 -19.08 16.13 -7.48
CA THR A 198 -17.90 15.31 -7.16
C THR A 198 -17.60 15.31 -5.68
N VAL A 199 -16.90 14.27 -5.22
CA VAL A 199 -16.32 14.18 -3.89
C VAL A 199 -14.84 13.84 -3.99
N ARG A 200 -14.09 14.25 -3.00
CA ARG A 200 -12.66 13.93 -2.91
C ARG A 200 -12.42 12.78 -1.95
N ALA A 201 -11.68 11.79 -2.42
CA ALA A 201 -11.09 10.76 -1.57
C ALA A 201 -9.56 10.89 -1.55
N THR A 202 -8.93 10.48 -0.47
CA THR A 202 -7.46 10.53 -0.32
C THR A 202 -6.98 9.26 0.37
N PHE A 203 -5.87 8.73 -0.10
CA PHE A 203 -5.14 7.64 0.56
C PHE A 203 -3.75 8.14 0.93
N SER A 204 -3.34 7.92 2.18
CA SER A 204 -2.02 8.26 2.70
C SER A 204 -1.28 7.00 3.09
N ALA A 205 -0.20 6.68 2.39
CA ALA A 205 0.56 5.45 2.61
C ALA A 205 1.36 5.51 3.91
N GLN A 206 1.35 4.40 4.66
CA GLN A 206 2.16 4.18 5.87
C GLN A 206 3.31 3.19 5.66
N GLY A 207 3.40 2.60 4.50
CA GLY A 207 4.42 1.62 4.14
C GLY A 207 4.84 1.76 2.68
N PRO A 208 5.69 0.86 2.22
CA PRO A 208 6.17 0.87 0.84
C PRO A 208 5.03 0.56 -0.15
N LEU A 209 5.09 1.20 -1.32
CA LEU A 209 4.26 0.81 -2.46
C LEU A 209 4.97 -0.30 -3.23
N ILE A 210 4.29 -1.43 -3.39
CA ILE A 210 4.86 -2.65 -4.02
C ILE A 210 4.12 -2.94 -5.32
N SER A 211 4.87 -3.09 -6.40
CA SER A 211 4.31 -3.30 -7.73
C SER A 211 4.66 -4.69 -8.26
N TYR A 212 3.67 -5.35 -8.86
CA TYR A 212 3.82 -6.63 -9.52
C TYR A 212 3.40 -6.52 -10.99
N ALA A 213 4.12 -7.25 -11.85
CA ALA A 213 3.56 -7.71 -13.10
C ALA A 213 2.84 -9.04 -12.81
N THR A 214 1.57 -9.14 -13.11
CA THR A 214 0.78 -10.37 -12.94
C THR A 214 0.80 -11.19 -14.21
#